data_0abc3afd3d3fcc8c8dbb6f15f0b67ee1
#
_entry.id   0abc3afd3d3fcc8c8dbb6f15f0b67ee1
#
_cell.length_a   1.000
_cell.length_b   1.000
_cell.length_c   1.000
_cell.angle_alpha   90.00
_cell.angle_beta   90.00
_cell.angle_gamma   90.00
#
_symmetry.space_group_name_H-M   'P 1'
#
loop_
_entity.id
_entity.type
_entity.pdbx_description
1 polymer ?
#
loop_
_entity_poly.entity_id
_entity_poly.type
_entity_poly.pdbx_seq_one_letter_code
_entity_poly.pdbx_strand_id
1 'polypeptide(L)'
;RFKPQRDLREMRLSYIIDNNQAQWRSKPGDYLGYVIGSEMPGTPADTLKSMGLISELMTSSYESLYGNYGTFEISVQLTPQGMKRRDEIFDIVAGYIERLRQEGVDDRYADEYKQSLENRFTFLEKTDDFSYAASLAAAMQDYPIEHVIDAPFRFDGFDQAAVDTLLSQLVPERLNTWYISQEEPTDQELEFYVGPYSVEDLTPPDLNKALALVDRLGLELPSKNGLLPENFSIKASPEAVTPVSVAENVTFWLKGSTHFEGLPKGFSRIQLSTDAALNSAQSAVYLSLWESLYGLKQTPLATEASIAGMSLSMGASNGISLTLAGFTDKQPELLERALTGLRVEPSELEFGQAVERLLRGIENSKRAFPYTRFTPLLSLLTRQGRYTDAALARAARRYWRPHSAF
;
A
#
# COMPACT_ATOMS: atom_id res chain seq x y z
N ARG A 1 -9.07 -19.12 -11.24
CA ARG A 1 -9.46 -19.15 -9.82
C ARG A 1 -8.41 -19.92 -9.04
N PHE A 2 -8.08 -19.47 -7.84
CA PHE A 2 -7.08 -20.11 -7.00
C PHE A 2 -7.52 -20.12 -5.54
N LYS A 3 -7.31 -21.26 -4.86
CA LYS A 3 -7.62 -21.44 -3.46
C LYS A 3 -6.34 -21.42 -2.62
N PRO A 4 -6.03 -20.32 -1.91
CA PRO A 4 -4.83 -20.21 -1.09
C PRO A 4 -4.98 -20.97 0.23
N GLN A 5 -3.87 -21.32 0.87
CA GLN A 5 -3.89 -21.94 2.20
C GLN A 5 -4.36 -20.99 3.31
N ARG A 6 -4.03 -19.69 3.18
CA ARG A 6 -4.48 -18.64 4.10
C ARG A 6 -5.82 -18.06 3.64
N ASP A 7 -6.62 -17.57 4.57
CA ASP A 7 -7.80 -16.79 4.24
C ASP A 7 -7.36 -15.43 3.68
N LEU A 8 -7.44 -15.33 2.37
CA LEU A 8 -7.06 -14.21 1.53
C LEU A 8 -8.18 -14.00 0.51
N ARG A 9 -8.50 -12.77 0.17
CA ARG A 9 -9.50 -12.40 -0.82
C ARG A 9 -8.90 -11.35 -1.74
N GLU A 10 -8.48 -11.78 -2.91
CA GLU A 10 -7.81 -10.91 -3.88
C GLU A 10 -8.42 -11.11 -5.26
N MET A 11 -8.57 -10.03 -5.99
CA MET A 11 -8.74 -10.02 -7.43
C MET A 11 -7.51 -9.36 -8.04
N ARG A 12 -6.90 -10.04 -9.02
CA ARG A 12 -5.76 -9.49 -9.74
C ARG A 12 -6.06 -9.46 -11.23
N LEU A 13 -5.86 -8.30 -11.81
CA LEU A 13 -5.94 -8.05 -13.24
C LEU A 13 -4.51 -7.96 -13.79
N SER A 14 -4.13 -8.91 -14.63
CA SER A 14 -2.77 -9.00 -15.19
C SER A 14 -2.87 -8.88 -16.71
N TYR A 15 -2.53 -7.70 -17.23
CA TYR A 15 -2.48 -7.42 -18.66
C TYR A 15 -1.12 -7.84 -19.20
N ILE A 16 -1.13 -8.64 -20.26
CA ILE A 16 0.08 -8.98 -21.01
C ILE A 16 0.42 -7.82 -21.92
N ILE A 17 1.59 -7.23 -21.71
CA ILE A 17 2.09 -6.11 -22.50
C ILE A 17 3.34 -6.52 -23.28
N ASP A 18 3.65 -5.79 -24.33
CA ASP A 18 4.88 -6.00 -25.07
C ASP A 18 6.09 -5.67 -24.18
N ASN A 19 7.25 -6.23 -24.47
CA ASN A 19 8.47 -5.95 -23.73
C ASN A 19 8.82 -4.46 -23.81
N ASN A 20 8.78 -3.78 -22.70
CA ASN A 20 9.04 -2.34 -22.55
C ASN A 20 10.41 -2.03 -21.93
N GLN A 21 11.30 -3.00 -21.80
CA GLN A 21 12.61 -2.79 -21.18
C GLN A 21 13.41 -1.66 -21.82
N ALA A 22 13.28 -1.46 -23.12
CA ALA A 22 13.91 -0.35 -23.83
C ALA A 22 13.41 1.04 -23.40
N GLN A 23 12.23 1.12 -22.76
CA GLN A 23 11.59 2.35 -22.29
C GLN A 23 12.00 2.75 -20.87
N TRP A 24 13.09 2.21 -20.34
CA TRP A 24 13.53 2.46 -18.96
C TRP A 24 13.79 3.94 -18.63
N ARG A 25 13.95 4.81 -19.66
CA ARG A 25 14.13 6.26 -19.51
C ARG A 25 12.83 7.04 -19.36
N SER A 26 11.77 6.60 -20.01
CA SER A 26 10.43 7.23 -19.99
C SER A 26 9.44 6.52 -19.08
N LYS A 27 9.73 5.27 -18.67
CA LYS A 27 8.99 4.49 -17.66
C LYS A 27 7.46 4.57 -17.80
N PRO A 28 6.89 4.26 -18.98
CA PRO A 28 5.45 4.42 -19.20
C PRO A 28 4.60 3.55 -18.27
N GLY A 29 5.08 2.36 -17.91
CA GLY A 29 4.40 1.45 -16.99
C GLY A 29 4.34 1.99 -15.57
N ASP A 30 5.44 2.50 -15.05
CA ASP A 30 5.49 3.12 -13.71
C ASP A 30 4.63 4.39 -13.67
N TYR A 31 4.66 5.20 -14.74
CA TYR A 31 3.86 6.41 -14.84
C TYR A 31 2.35 6.11 -14.84
N LEU A 32 1.91 5.12 -15.63
CA LEU A 32 0.52 4.67 -15.61
C LEU A 32 0.15 4.03 -14.26
N GLY A 33 1.07 3.28 -13.66
CA GLY A 33 0.90 2.73 -12.33
C GLY A 33 0.68 3.81 -11.28
N TYR A 34 1.42 4.92 -11.38
CA TYR A 34 1.23 6.09 -10.53
C TYR A 34 -0.20 6.68 -10.64
N VAL A 35 -0.73 6.79 -11.86
CA VAL A 35 -2.08 7.33 -12.11
C VAL A 35 -3.17 6.36 -11.68
N ILE A 36 -3.10 5.10 -12.11
CA ILE A 36 -4.15 4.09 -11.89
C ILE A 36 -4.17 3.62 -10.43
N GLY A 37 -3.00 3.47 -9.82
CA GLY A 37 -2.84 2.99 -8.45
C GLY A 37 -2.97 4.07 -7.38
N SER A 38 -3.20 5.32 -7.76
CA SER A 38 -3.34 6.43 -6.81
C SER A 38 -4.52 6.22 -5.86
N GLU A 39 -4.30 6.58 -4.60
CA GLU A 39 -5.33 6.57 -3.54
C GLU A 39 -5.86 7.96 -3.21
N MET A 40 -5.56 8.96 -4.03
CA MET A 40 -6.07 10.31 -3.88
C MET A 40 -7.61 10.36 -4.02
N PRO A 41 -8.29 11.35 -3.40
CA PRO A 41 -9.74 11.49 -3.53
C PRO A 41 -10.21 11.49 -4.99
N GLY A 42 -11.30 10.78 -5.25
CA GLY A 42 -11.90 10.68 -6.59
C GLY A 42 -11.30 9.59 -7.48
N THR A 43 -10.24 8.90 -7.06
CA THR A 43 -9.67 7.77 -7.80
C THR A 43 -10.45 6.47 -7.57
N PRO A 44 -10.26 5.43 -8.40
CA PRO A 44 -10.87 4.12 -8.16
C PRO A 44 -10.59 3.54 -6.78
N ALA A 45 -9.35 3.63 -6.30
CA ALA A 45 -8.96 3.10 -5.00
C ALA A 45 -9.72 3.78 -3.85
N ASP A 46 -9.76 5.12 -3.84
CA ASP A 46 -10.50 5.92 -2.84
C ASP A 46 -11.99 5.60 -2.87
N THR A 47 -12.59 5.61 -4.06
CA THR A 47 -14.03 5.35 -4.25
C THR A 47 -14.41 3.95 -3.77
N LEU A 48 -13.67 2.92 -4.19
CA LEU A 48 -13.94 1.53 -3.81
C LEU A 48 -13.73 1.28 -2.30
N LYS A 49 -12.76 1.96 -1.67
CA LYS A 49 -12.59 1.96 -0.21
C LYS A 49 -13.75 2.62 0.50
N SER A 50 -14.19 3.79 0.02
CA SER A 50 -15.36 4.51 0.58
C SER A 50 -16.64 3.69 0.50
N MET A 51 -16.81 2.90 -0.58
CA MET A 51 -17.91 1.94 -0.73
C MET A 51 -17.77 0.69 0.17
N GLY A 52 -16.64 0.53 0.86
CA GLY A 52 -16.34 -0.62 1.70
C GLY A 52 -16.10 -1.93 0.93
N LEU A 53 -15.76 -1.85 -0.35
CA LEU A 53 -15.58 -3.02 -1.22
C LEU A 53 -14.16 -3.57 -1.20
N ILE A 54 -13.17 -2.69 -1.02
CA ILE A 54 -11.76 -3.07 -0.99
C ILE A 54 -11.05 -2.53 0.25
N SER A 55 -9.93 -3.13 0.60
CA SER A 55 -9.01 -2.58 1.60
C SER A 55 -7.77 -1.96 0.95
N GLU A 56 -7.42 -2.38 -0.24
CA GLU A 56 -6.22 -1.95 -0.95
C GLU A 56 -6.37 -2.15 -2.46
N LEU A 57 -5.77 -1.25 -3.24
CA LEU A 57 -5.55 -1.39 -4.68
C LEU A 57 -4.11 -1.00 -4.96
N MET A 58 -3.37 -1.90 -5.58
CA MET A 58 -1.97 -1.68 -5.98
C MET A 58 -1.80 -1.94 -7.46
N THR A 59 -0.86 -1.23 -8.07
CA THR A 59 -0.41 -1.43 -9.44
C THR A 59 1.06 -1.81 -9.47
N SER A 60 1.45 -2.60 -10.44
CA SER A 60 2.85 -2.95 -10.69
C SER A 60 3.07 -3.10 -12.20
N SER A 61 4.17 -2.60 -12.70
CA SER A 61 4.61 -2.83 -14.07
C SER A 61 5.89 -3.67 -14.05
N TYR A 62 5.89 -4.71 -14.86
CA TYR A 62 7.07 -5.53 -15.12
C TYR A 62 7.37 -5.43 -16.62
N GLU A 63 8.38 -4.66 -16.96
CA GLU A 63 8.70 -4.30 -18.35
C GLU A 63 9.10 -5.48 -19.20
N SER A 64 9.69 -6.50 -18.56
CA SER A 64 10.16 -7.70 -19.25
C SER A 64 10.08 -8.93 -18.34
N LEU A 65 9.36 -9.95 -18.76
CA LEU A 65 9.40 -11.29 -18.18
C LEU A 65 10.16 -12.22 -19.14
N TYR A 66 11.27 -12.75 -18.68
CA TYR A 66 12.13 -13.66 -19.46
C TYR A 66 12.58 -13.10 -20.82
N GLY A 67 12.65 -11.77 -20.96
CA GLY A 67 13.05 -11.12 -22.20
C GLY A 67 12.00 -11.07 -23.31
N ASN A 68 10.80 -11.62 -23.10
CA ASN A 68 9.78 -11.80 -24.15
C ASN A 68 8.69 -10.74 -24.09
N TYR A 69 7.98 -10.64 -23.00
CA TYR A 69 6.83 -9.77 -22.79
C TYR A 69 6.88 -9.17 -21.38
N GLY A 70 6.09 -8.16 -21.14
CA GLY A 70 5.89 -7.60 -19.82
C GLY A 70 4.48 -7.88 -19.28
N THR A 71 4.23 -7.44 -18.05
CA THR A 71 2.89 -7.42 -17.47
C THR A 71 2.62 -6.08 -16.78
N PHE A 72 1.39 -5.61 -16.90
CA PHE A 72 0.86 -4.55 -16.06
C PHE A 72 -0.21 -5.15 -15.16
N GLU A 73 0.00 -5.08 -13.86
CA GLU A 73 -0.84 -5.74 -12.87
C GLU A 73 -1.58 -4.74 -11.99
N ILE A 74 -2.84 -5.04 -11.69
CA ILE A 74 -3.68 -4.34 -10.71
C ILE A 74 -4.17 -5.38 -9.72
N SER A 75 -3.69 -5.32 -8.48
CA SER A 75 -4.08 -6.21 -7.39
C SER A 75 -5.04 -5.49 -6.46
N VAL A 76 -6.17 -6.11 -6.18
CA VAL A 76 -7.25 -5.56 -5.36
C VAL A 76 -7.55 -6.50 -4.20
N GLN A 77 -7.31 -6.02 -2.97
CA GLN A 77 -7.66 -6.76 -1.75
C GLN A 77 -9.13 -6.54 -1.40
N LEU A 78 -9.92 -7.59 -1.46
CA LEU A 78 -11.36 -7.54 -1.33
C LEU A 78 -11.83 -7.67 0.13
N THR A 79 -12.86 -6.89 0.48
CA THR A 79 -13.65 -7.14 1.70
C THR A 79 -14.64 -8.28 1.47
N PRO A 80 -15.31 -8.81 2.53
CA PRO A 80 -16.42 -9.77 2.33
C PRO A 80 -17.54 -9.22 1.44
N GLN A 81 -17.79 -7.92 1.49
CA GLN A 81 -18.75 -7.25 0.61
C GLN A 81 -18.20 -7.14 -0.82
N GLY A 82 -16.92 -6.82 -0.97
CA GLY A 82 -16.26 -6.79 -2.26
C GLY A 82 -16.26 -8.15 -2.96
N MET A 83 -16.10 -9.25 -2.21
CA MET A 83 -16.23 -10.60 -2.79
C MET A 83 -17.59 -10.82 -3.46
N LYS A 84 -18.68 -10.31 -2.88
CA LYS A 84 -20.03 -10.43 -3.45
C LYS A 84 -20.28 -9.49 -4.63
N ARG A 85 -19.50 -8.43 -4.76
CA ARG A 85 -19.62 -7.37 -5.78
C ARG A 85 -18.36 -7.26 -6.64
N ARG A 86 -17.61 -8.35 -6.77
CA ARG A 86 -16.32 -8.34 -7.49
C ARG A 86 -16.45 -7.96 -8.96
N ASP A 87 -17.58 -8.31 -9.59
CA ASP A 87 -17.84 -7.93 -10.99
C ASP A 87 -18.02 -6.41 -11.14
N GLU A 88 -18.64 -5.76 -10.17
CA GLU A 88 -18.75 -4.31 -10.13
C GLU A 88 -17.39 -3.63 -9.91
N ILE A 89 -16.54 -4.19 -9.04
CA ILE A 89 -15.16 -3.71 -8.85
C ILE A 89 -14.38 -3.85 -10.16
N PHE A 90 -14.53 -4.98 -10.85
CA PHE A 90 -13.94 -5.21 -12.15
C PHE A 90 -14.41 -4.19 -13.18
N ASP A 91 -15.73 -3.94 -13.29
CA ASP A 91 -16.31 -2.95 -14.19
C ASP A 91 -15.77 -1.53 -13.90
N ILE A 92 -15.63 -1.14 -12.61
CA ILE A 92 -15.09 0.17 -12.21
C ILE A 92 -13.64 0.33 -12.66
N VAL A 93 -12.79 -0.67 -12.39
CA VAL A 93 -11.37 -0.61 -12.78
C VAL A 93 -11.21 -0.64 -14.30
N ALA A 94 -11.92 -1.54 -14.99
CA ALA A 94 -11.89 -1.64 -16.46
C ALA A 94 -12.43 -0.36 -17.13
N GLY A 95 -13.52 0.21 -16.60
CA GLY A 95 -14.09 1.47 -17.10
C GLY A 95 -13.15 2.65 -16.90
N TYR A 96 -12.42 2.71 -15.76
CA TYR A 96 -11.43 3.76 -15.54
C TYR A 96 -10.26 3.66 -16.53
N ILE A 97 -9.75 2.45 -16.78
CA ILE A 97 -8.71 2.22 -17.80
C ILE A 97 -9.23 2.63 -19.19
N GLU A 98 -10.47 2.25 -19.55
CA GLU A 98 -11.07 2.61 -20.82
C GLU A 98 -11.21 4.13 -20.99
N ARG A 99 -11.59 4.85 -19.92
CA ARG A 99 -11.59 6.32 -19.90
C ARG A 99 -10.20 6.88 -20.19
N LEU A 100 -9.16 6.37 -19.50
CA LEU A 100 -7.78 6.80 -19.76
C LEU A 100 -7.34 6.52 -21.20
N ARG A 101 -7.83 5.43 -21.80
CA ARG A 101 -7.55 5.13 -23.21
C ARG A 101 -8.23 6.10 -24.18
N GLN A 102 -9.44 6.59 -23.84
CA GLN A 102 -10.20 7.52 -24.69
C GLN A 102 -9.75 8.97 -24.52
N GLU A 103 -9.49 9.39 -23.30
CA GLU A 103 -9.12 10.77 -22.96
C GLU A 103 -7.61 11.02 -23.04
N GLY A 104 -6.80 9.94 -22.92
CA GLY A 104 -5.37 10.00 -22.79
C GLY A 104 -4.92 10.29 -21.36
N VAL A 105 -3.62 10.13 -21.12
CA VAL A 105 -2.93 10.56 -19.89
C VAL A 105 -1.88 11.57 -20.30
N ASP A 106 -1.94 12.76 -19.70
CA ASP A 106 -1.02 13.85 -20.01
C ASP A 106 0.19 13.88 -19.09
N ASP A 107 1.06 14.87 -19.29
CA ASP A 107 2.32 15.05 -18.56
C ASP A 107 2.18 15.75 -17.20
N ARG A 108 0.95 15.96 -16.71
CA ARG A 108 0.69 16.76 -15.48
C ARG A 108 1.42 16.28 -14.25
N TYR A 109 1.79 14.98 -14.18
CA TYR A 109 2.53 14.39 -13.07
C TYR A 109 4.02 14.20 -13.39
N ALA A 110 4.48 14.56 -14.59
CA ALA A 110 5.85 14.27 -15.04
C ALA A 110 6.89 14.95 -14.15
N ASP A 111 6.67 16.21 -13.79
CA ASP A 111 7.61 16.97 -12.96
C ASP A 111 7.68 16.39 -11.53
N GLU A 112 6.54 16.06 -10.92
CA GLU A 112 6.54 15.49 -9.56
C GLU A 112 7.10 14.06 -9.55
N TYR A 113 6.81 13.25 -10.55
CA TYR A 113 7.38 11.92 -10.70
C TYR A 113 8.91 11.99 -10.88
N LYS A 114 9.37 12.87 -11.75
CA LYS A 114 10.79 13.17 -11.96
C LYS A 114 11.48 13.63 -10.68
N GLN A 115 10.90 14.63 -10.01
CA GLN A 115 11.43 15.15 -8.74
C GLN A 115 11.52 14.06 -7.67
N SER A 116 10.50 13.21 -7.55
CA SER A 116 10.53 12.09 -6.60
C SER A 116 11.70 11.14 -6.87
N LEU A 117 11.94 10.76 -8.13
CA LEU A 117 13.04 9.88 -8.52
C LEU A 117 14.41 10.55 -8.32
N GLU A 118 14.57 11.80 -8.72
CA GLU A 118 15.80 12.58 -8.54
C GLU A 118 16.16 12.76 -7.06
N ASN A 119 15.17 13.04 -6.20
CA ASN A 119 15.36 13.13 -4.76
C ASN A 119 15.80 11.79 -4.17
N ARG A 120 15.19 10.70 -4.61
CA ARG A 120 15.56 9.34 -4.15
C ARG A 120 16.98 8.96 -4.55
N PHE A 121 17.42 9.37 -5.73
CA PHE A 121 18.81 9.14 -6.19
C PHE A 121 19.81 10.04 -5.48
N THR A 122 19.53 11.35 -5.40
CA THR A 122 20.43 12.35 -4.78
C THR A 122 20.73 12.02 -3.32
N PHE A 123 19.71 11.54 -2.61
CA PHE A 123 19.80 11.20 -1.18
C PHE A 123 19.73 9.68 -0.95
N LEU A 124 20.35 8.92 -1.86
CA LEU A 124 20.43 7.47 -1.75
C LEU A 124 21.21 7.06 -0.49
N GLU A 125 20.65 6.21 0.32
CA GLU A 125 21.30 5.72 1.54
C GLU A 125 22.11 4.46 1.25
N LYS A 126 23.24 4.34 1.93
CA LYS A 126 24.07 3.14 1.84
C LYS A 126 23.28 1.94 2.38
N THR A 127 23.17 0.89 1.56
CA THR A 127 22.67 -0.43 1.99
C THR A 127 23.82 -1.33 2.41
N ASP A 128 23.52 -2.54 2.89
CA ASP A 128 24.57 -3.52 3.15
C ASP A 128 25.30 -3.93 1.85
N ASP A 129 26.57 -4.26 1.96
CA ASP A 129 27.44 -4.47 0.82
C ASP A 129 27.00 -5.65 -0.07
N PHE A 130 26.40 -6.70 0.53
CA PHE A 130 25.90 -7.86 -0.22
C PHE A 130 24.67 -7.50 -1.05
N SER A 131 23.67 -6.85 -0.43
CA SER A 131 22.47 -6.41 -1.14
C SER A 131 22.79 -5.41 -2.23
N TYR A 132 23.74 -4.51 -2.00
CA TYR A 132 24.20 -3.55 -3.01
C TYR A 132 24.85 -4.26 -4.21
N ALA A 133 25.79 -5.18 -3.95
CA ALA A 133 26.46 -5.93 -5.02
C ALA A 133 25.45 -6.79 -5.81
N ALA A 134 24.51 -7.45 -5.14
CA ALA A 134 23.48 -8.25 -5.78
C ALA A 134 22.55 -7.39 -6.66
N SER A 135 22.16 -6.21 -6.18
CA SER A 135 21.32 -5.27 -6.95
C SER A 135 22.03 -4.75 -8.18
N LEU A 136 23.34 -4.41 -8.07
CA LEU A 136 24.13 -3.99 -9.22
C LEU A 136 24.28 -5.12 -10.24
N ALA A 137 24.56 -6.35 -9.79
CA ALA A 137 24.70 -7.50 -10.68
C ALA A 137 23.39 -7.80 -11.44
N ALA A 138 22.23 -7.62 -10.80
CA ALA A 138 20.93 -7.70 -11.45
C ALA A 138 20.75 -6.56 -12.47
N ALA A 139 21.00 -5.32 -12.06
CA ALA A 139 20.88 -4.15 -12.94
C ALA A 139 21.75 -4.23 -14.19
N MET A 140 22.93 -4.89 -14.12
CA MET A 140 23.81 -5.13 -15.28
C MET A 140 23.18 -6.04 -16.34
N GLN A 141 22.12 -6.78 -16.02
CA GLN A 141 21.39 -7.59 -17.00
C GLN A 141 20.38 -6.76 -17.79
N ASP A 142 19.87 -5.68 -17.17
CA ASP A 142 18.74 -4.91 -17.69
C ASP A 142 19.14 -3.57 -18.27
N TYR A 143 20.26 -2.98 -17.81
CA TYR A 143 20.67 -1.62 -18.16
C TYR A 143 22.07 -1.54 -18.76
N PRO A 144 22.36 -0.54 -19.61
CA PRO A 144 23.73 -0.23 -20.05
C PRO A 144 24.65 -0.01 -18.85
N ILE A 145 25.92 -0.46 -18.96
CA ILE A 145 26.89 -0.46 -17.85
C ILE A 145 27.08 0.93 -17.22
N GLU A 146 27.01 1.99 -18.01
CA GLU A 146 27.12 3.37 -17.58
C GLU A 146 25.90 3.87 -16.77
N HIS A 147 24.80 3.10 -16.78
CA HIS A 147 23.53 3.46 -16.14
C HIS A 147 23.07 2.48 -15.07
N VAL A 148 23.85 1.46 -14.71
CA VAL A 148 23.43 0.44 -13.72
C VAL A 148 23.08 1.01 -12.35
N ILE A 149 23.60 2.18 -11.98
CA ILE A 149 23.34 2.82 -10.70
C ILE A 149 22.14 3.76 -10.78
N ASP A 150 22.04 4.57 -11.84
CA ASP A 150 21.05 5.64 -11.96
C ASP A 150 19.76 5.22 -12.70
N ALA A 151 19.80 4.18 -13.54
CA ALA A 151 18.67 3.76 -14.36
C ALA A 151 17.35 3.57 -13.58
N PRO A 152 17.32 2.95 -12.38
CA PRO A 152 16.08 2.80 -11.61
C PRO A 152 15.45 4.14 -11.21
N PHE A 153 16.26 5.20 -11.09
CA PHE A 153 15.84 6.54 -10.65
C PHE A 153 15.76 7.55 -11.80
N ARG A 154 16.13 7.16 -13.01
CA ARG A 154 16.15 8.06 -14.14
C ARG A 154 14.78 8.18 -14.80
N PHE A 155 14.38 9.40 -15.06
CA PHE A 155 13.21 9.75 -15.85
C PHE A 155 13.58 10.94 -16.74
N ASP A 156 13.84 10.68 -18.01
CA ASP A 156 14.31 11.72 -18.96
C ASP A 156 13.17 12.63 -19.42
N GLY A 157 11.90 12.23 -19.17
CA GLY A 157 10.70 12.99 -19.42
C GLY A 157 9.52 12.12 -19.85
N PHE A 158 8.38 12.74 -19.92
CA PHE A 158 7.15 12.11 -20.35
C PHE A 158 7.20 11.81 -21.84
N ASP A 159 6.87 10.57 -22.21
CA ASP A 159 6.77 10.12 -23.60
C ASP A 159 5.32 9.72 -23.89
N GLN A 160 4.56 10.65 -24.50
CA GLN A 160 3.15 10.43 -24.85
C GLN A 160 2.96 9.18 -25.70
N ALA A 161 3.82 8.97 -26.71
CA ALA A 161 3.69 7.83 -27.62
C ALA A 161 3.90 6.49 -26.90
N ALA A 162 4.84 6.43 -25.95
CA ALA A 162 5.08 5.24 -25.14
C ALA A 162 3.91 4.97 -24.20
N VAL A 163 3.35 6.00 -23.56
CA VAL A 163 2.18 5.89 -22.68
C VAL A 163 0.94 5.45 -23.47
N ASP A 164 0.66 6.06 -24.60
CA ASP A 164 -0.48 5.70 -25.46
C ASP A 164 -0.34 4.26 -26.01
N THR A 165 0.87 3.87 -26.37
CA THR A 165 1.17 2.50 -26.82
C THR A 165 0.86 1.50 -25.71
N LEU A 166 1.29 1.77 -24.48
CA LEU A 166 1.01 0.90 -23.35
C LEU A 166 -0.47 0.86 -22.99
N LEU A 167 -1.15 2.01 -22.93
CA LEU A 167 -2.59 2.09 -22.71
C LEU A 167 -3.37 1.29 -23.75
N SER A 168 -2.95 1.32 -25.03
CA SER A 168 -3.60 0.54 -26.10
C SER A 168 -3.55 -0.96 -25.88
N GLN A 169 -2.65 -1.44 -25.03
CA GLN A 169 -2.47 -2.86 -24.70
C GLN A 169 -3.27 -3.29 -23.45
N LEU A 170 -3.77 -2.36 -22.65
CA LEU A 170 -4.59 -2.66 -21.48
C LEU A 170 -6.04 -2.93 -21.90
N VAL A 171 -6.22 -4.01 -22.65
CA VAL A 171 -7.49 -4.42 -23.26
C VAL A 171 -7.91 -5.82 -22.78
N PRO A 172 -9.22 -6.14 -22.81
CA PRO A 172 -9.73 -7.43 -22.35
C PRO A 172 -9.08 -8.64 -23.03
N GLU A 173 -8.66 -8.52 -24.29
CA GLU A 173 -8.04 -9.58 -25.06
C GLU A 173 -6.63 -9.96 -24.56
N ARG A 174 -6.00 -9.07 -23.80
CA ARG A 174 -4.68 -9.28 -23.19
C ARG A 174 -4.75 -9.49 -21.68
N LEU A 175 -5.95 -9.64 -21.11
CA LEU A 175 -6.18 -9.68 -19.67
C LEU A 175 -6.30 -11.13 -19.15
N ASN A 176 -5.50 -11.45 -18.15
CA ASN A 176 -5.71 -12.58 -17.26
C ASN A 176 -6.24 -12.10 -15.91
N THR A 177 -7.40 -12.59 -15.51
CA THR A 177 -8.00 -12.25 -14.21
C THR A 177 -7.83 -13.39 -13.23
N TRP A 178 -7.28 -13.10 -12.05
CA TRP A 178 -7.14 -14.01 -10.94
C TRP A 178 -8.17 -13.72 -9.87
N TYR A 179 -8.94 -14.72 -9.49
CA TYR A 179 -9.79 -14.68 -8.31
C TYR A 179 -9.19 -15.61 -7.27
N ILE A 180 -8.75 -15.05 -6.16
CA ILE A 180 -7.97 -15.75 -5.13
C ILE A 180 -8.74 -15.69 -3.82
N SER A 181 -9.36 -16.77 -3.41
CA SER A 181 -9.99 -16.93 -2.09
C SER A 181 -10.19 -18.38 -1.71
N GLN A 182 -10.42 -18.66 -0.42
CA GLN A 182 -10.76 -20.00 0.04
C GLN A 182 -12.16 -20.46 -0.42
N GLU A 183 -12.99 -19.57 -0.92
CA GLU A 183 -14.35 -19.82 -1.37
C GLU A 183 -14.42 -20.14 -2.87
N GLU A 184 -13.31 -20.00 -3.62
CA GLU A 184 -13.30 -20.23 -5.06
C GLU A 184 -13.54 -21.73 -5.39
N PRO A 185 -14.42 -22.01 -6.37
CA PRO A 185 -14.54 -23.36 -6.90
C PRO A 185 -13.28 -23.72 -7.69
N THR A 186 -12.77 -24.93 -7.49
CA THR A 186 -11.55 -25.43 -8.13
C THR A 186 -11.74 -26.87 -8.52
N ASP A 187 -11.14 -27.30 -9.63
CA ASP A 187 -11.24 -28.63 -10.22
C ASP A 187 -9.88 -29.29 -10.53
N GLN A 188 -8.78 -28.55 -10.26
CA GLN A 188 -7.41 -29.00 -10.52
C GLN A 188 -6.53 -28.76 -9.28
N GLU A 189 -5.40 -29.44 -9.23
CA GLU A 189 -4.37 -29.30 -8.18
C GLU A 189 -3.01 -29.03 -8.83
N LEU A 190 -2.19 -28.20 -8.18
CA LEU A 190 -0.80 -28.00 -8.59
C LEU A 190 0.03 -29.27 -8.28
N GLU A 191 0.87 -29.66 -9.20
CA GLU A 191 1.64 -30.91 -9.10
C GLU A 191 2.64 -30.90 -7.92
N PHE A 192 3.32 -29.79 -7.68
CA PHE A 192 4.42 -29.67 -6.70
C PHE A 192 4.06 -28.84 -5.47
N TYR A 193 2.92 -28.16 -5.47
CA TYR A 193 2.51 -27.23 -4.41
C TYR A 193 1.06 -27.50 -4.02
N VAL A 194 0.74 -27.31 -2.76
CA VAL A 194 -0.66 -27.31 -2.33
C VAL A 194 -1.34 -26.03 -2.83
N GLY A 195 -2.19 -26.17 -3.84
CA GLY A 195 -2.87 -25.03 -4.45
C GLY A 195 -3.92 -25.49 -5.45
N PRO A 196 -5.16 -25.77 -4.99
CA PRO A 196 -6.28 -26.04 -5.88
C PRO A 196 -6.57 -24.83 -6.78
N TYR A 197 -6.85 -25.07 -8.06
CA TYR A 197 -7.16 -24.02 -9.01
C TYR A 197 -8.17 -24.47 -10.07
N SER A 198 -8.72 -23.54 -10.83
CA SER A 198 -9.44 -23.78 -12.09
C SER A 198 -9.10 -22.68 -13.10
N VAL A 199 -9.18 -23.01 -14.37
CA VAL A 199 -8.99 -22.08 -15.49
C VAL A 199 -10.27 -22.03 -16.30
N GLU A 200 -10.79 -20.83 -16.54
CA GLU A 200 -12.01 -20.57 -17.29
C GLU A 200 -11.76 -19.45 -18.29
N ASP A 201 -12.48 -19.44 -19.39
CA ASP A 201 -12.44 -18.31 -20.32
C ASP A 201 -13.04 -17.06 -19.66
N LEU A 202 -12.35 -15.94 -19.79
CA LEU A 202 -12.82 -14.66 -19.27
C LEU A 202 -14.01 -14.17 -20.11
N THR A 203 -15.11 -13.82 -19.45
CA THR A 203 -16.15 -13.02 -20.08
C THR A 203 -15.68 -11.55 -20.09
N PRO A 204 -15.45 -10.95 -21.26
CA PRO A 204 -15.02 -9.55 -21.33
C PRO A 204 -16.03 -8.61 -20.69
N PRO A 205 -15.58 -7.50 -20.04
CA PRO A 205 -16.50 -6.50 -19.52
C PRO A 205 -17.21 -5.76 -20.66
N ASP A 206 -18.44 -5.33 -20.41
CA ASP A 206 -19.10 -4.34 -21.26
C ASP A 206 -18.51 -2.96 -20.98
N LEU A 207 -17.57 -2.52 -21.82
CA LEU A 207 -16.83 -1.27 -21.60
C LEU A 207 -17.74 -0.04 -21.66
N ASN A 208 -18.85 -0.05 -22.40
CA ASN A 208 -19.80 1.07 -22.40
C ASN A 208 -20.53 1.18 -21.06
N LYS A 209 -20.94 0.05 -20.51
CA LYS A 209 -21.54 -0.01 -19.15
C LYS A 209 -20.52 0.39 -18.09
N ALA A 210 -19.27 -0.05 -18.22
CA ALA A 210 -18.19 0.27 -17.32
C ALA A 210 -17.86 1.77 -17.32
N LEU A 211 -17.79 2.42 -18.50
CA LEU A 211 -17.63 3.86 -18.64
C LEU A 211 -18.78 4.63 -17.98
N ALA A 212 -20.04 4.25 -18.27
CA ALA A 212 -21.19 4.89 -17.66
C ALA A 212 -21.20 4.78 -16.12
N LEU A 213 -20.63 3.70 -15.57
CA LEU A 213 -20.46 3.50 -14.13
C LEU A 213 -19.39 4.46 -13.57
N VAL A 214 -18.26 4.61 -14.24
CA VAL A 214 -17.18 5.53 -13.89
C VAL A 214 -17.68 6.98 -13.91
N ASP A 215 -18.46 7.38 -14.92
CA ASP A 215 -19.08 8.71 -15.02
C ASP A 215 -20.04 8.97 -13.86
N ARG A 216 -20.90 8.00 -13.56
CA ARG A 216 -21.86 8.10 -12.45
C ARG A 216 -21.19 8.24 -11.11
N LEU A 217 -20.04 7.59 -10.90
CA LEU A 217 -19.26 7.66 -9.68
C LEU A 217 -18.41 8.93 -9.60
N GLY A 218 -18.28 9.69 -10.69
CA GLY A 218 -17.48 10.91 -10.74
C GLY A 218 -15.99 10.65 -10.53
N LEU A 219 -15.47 9.55 -11.10
CA LEU A 219 -14.05 9.26 -10.94
C LEU A 219 -13.21 10.30 -11.69
N GLU A 220 -12.11 10.69 -11.09
CA GLU A 220 -11.20 11.73 -11.58
C GLU A 220 -9.75 11.23 -11.61
N LEU A 221 -8.89 11.98 -12.28
CA LEU A 221 -7.44 11.81 -12.18
C LEU A 221 -6.95 12.26 -10.79
N PRO A 222 -5.88 11.64 -10.24
CA PRO A 222 -5.35 12.02 -8.94
C PRO A 222 -4.95 13.50 -8.89
N SER A 223 -5.11 14.12 -7.72
CA SER A 223 -4.54 15.44 -7.46
C SER A 223 -3.02 15.37 -7.36
N LYS A 224 -2.35 16.52 -7.54
CA LYS A 224 -0.89 16.61 -7.36
C LYS A 224 -0.50 16.40 -5.89
N ASN A 225 0.69 15.84 -5.69
CA ASN A 225 1.24 15.56 -4.36
C ASN A 225 1.76 16.84 -3.69
N GLY A 226 1.11 17.26 -2.60
CA GLY A 226 1.51 18.44 -1.83
C GLY A 226 2.69 18.22 -0.88
N LEU A 227 3.09 16.95 -0.64
CA LEU A 227 4.14 16.59 0.31
C LEU A 227 5.53 16.47 -0.31
N LEU A 228 5.69 16.73 -1.61
CA LEU A 228 7.01 16.71 -2.24
C LEU A 228 7.95 17.71 -1.59
N PRO A 229 9.17 17.29 -1.17
CA PRO A 229 10.11 18.17 -0.50
C PRO A 229 10.71 19.18 -1.50
N GLU A 230 10.78 20.45 -1.08
CA GLU A 230 11.34 21.56 -1.84
C GLU A 230 12.61 22.12 -1.19
N ASN A 231 12.75 21.93 0.14
CA ASN A 231 13.86 22.44 0.92
C ASN A 231 14.67 21.30 1.55
N PHE A 232 15.91 21.17 1.12
CA PHE A 232 16.87 20.15 1.58
C PHE A 232 17.91 20.72 2.56
N SER A 233 17.70 21.89 3.14
CA SER A 233 18.61 22.47 4.13
C SER A 233 18.65 21.63 5.41
N ILE A 234 19.84 21.35 5.88
CA ILE A 234 20.06 20.56 7.09
C ILE A 234 20.03 21.50 8.28
N LYS A 235 19.13 21.21 9.23
CA LYS A 235 19.06 21.96 10.49
C LYS A 235 20.07 21.39 11.49
N ALA A 236 20.78 22.30 12.17
CA ALA A 236 21.66 21.90 13.25
C ALA A 236 20.88 21.17 14.34
N SER A 237 21.39 20.04 14.78
CA SER A 237 20.80 19.21 15.82
C SER A 237 21.78 18.99 16.97
N PRO A 238 21.33 18.92 18.22
CA PRO A 238 22.22 18.69 19.38
C PRO A 238 22.83 17.28 19.31
N GLU A 239 24.11 17.16 19.67
CA GLU A 239 24.78 15.87 19.77
C GLU A 239 24.28 15.05 20.96
N ALA A 240 23.97 15.69 22.08
CA ALA A 240 23.50 15.05 23.29
C ALA A 240 21.97 15.04 23.36
N VAL A 241 21.41 13.91 23.74
CA VAL A 241 19.96 13.78 23.97
C VAL A 241 19.62 14.44 25.29
N THR A 242 18.85 15.53 25.24
CA THR A 242 18.34 16.20 26.43
C THR A 242 16.82 16.24 26.35
N PRO A 243 16.11 15.66 27.34
CA PRO A 243 14.66 15.78 27.39
C PRO A 243 14.25 17.22 27.75
N VAL A 244 13.27 17.74 27.05
CA VAL A 244 12.68 19.04 27.31
C VAL A 244 11.19 18.86 27.61
N SER A 245 10.73 19.30 28.78
CA SER A 245 9.30 19.39 29.05
C SER A 245 8.73 20.57 28.28
N VAL A 246 7.87 20.31 27.30
CA VAL A 246 7.27 21.35 26.44
C VAL A 246 5.85 21.73 26.85
N ALA A 247 5.18 20.82 27.60
CA ALA A 247 3.88 21.03 28.23
C ALA A 247 3.69 20.03 29.35
N GLU A 248 2.60 20.15 30.10
CA GLU A 248 2.22 19.17 31.12
C GLU A 248 2.07 17.79 30.47
N ASN A 249 2.77 16.78 31.02
CA ASN A 249 2.82 15.40 30.52
C ASN A 249 3.35 15.25 29.07
N VAL A 250 4.05 16.26 28.54
CA VAL A 250 4.67 16.20 27.20
C VAL A 250 6.17 16.41 27.31
N THR A 251 6.93 15.38 26.98
CA THR A 251 8.39 15.45 26.93
C THR A 251 8.87 15.29 25.50
N PHE A 252 9.68 16.24 25.05
CA PHE A 252 10.32 16.22 23.75
C PHE A 252 11.77 15.77 23.86
N TRP A 253 12.19 14.89 22.95
CA TRP A 253 13.55 14.39 22.84
C TRP A 253 14.07 14.69 21.45
N LEU A 254 15.22 15.35 21.37
CA LEU A 254 15.89 15.62 20.10
C LEU A 254 17.31 15.07 20.14
N LYS A 255 17.70 14.41 19.05
CA LYS A 255 19.06 13.91 18.84
C LYS A 255 19.46 14.10 17.39
N GLY A 256 20.63 14.69 17.15
CA GLY A 256 21.28 14.68 15.84
C GLY A 256 21.86 13.32 15.48
N SER A 257 21.90 12.98 14.22
CA SER A 257 22.61 11.80 13.74
C SER A 257 24.08 12.14 13.48
N THR A 258 24.99 11.31 13.97
CA THR A 258 26.43 11.40 13.68
C THR A 258 26.85 10.54 12.49
N HIS A 259 25.96 9.64 12.02
CA HIS A 259 26.25 8.72 10.91
C HIS A 259 25.64 9.17 9.58
N PHE A 260 24.62 10.02 9.62
CA PHE A 260 23.88 10.50 8.47
C PHE A 260 23.93 12.04 8.38
N GLU A 261 25.06 12.61 8.77
CA GLU A 261 25.34 14.03 8.58
C GLU A 261 25.30 14.35 7.10
N GLY A 262 24.58 15.41 6.74
CA GLY A 262 24.46 15.80 5.33
C GLY A 262 23.21 15.24 4.63
N LEU A 263 22.39 14.40 5.27
CA LEU A 263 21.11 13.98 4.71
C LEU A 263 19.95 14.82 5.27
N PRO A 264 19.09 15.41 4.41
CA PRO A 264 17.91 16.18 4.83
C PRO A 264 16.76 15.24 5.25
N LYS A 265 17.10 14.14 5.93
CA LYS A 265 16.16 13.13 6.38
C LYS A 265 16.14 13.02 7.90
N GLY A 266 15.01 12.67 8.45
CA GLY A 266 14.82 12.55 9.87
C GLY A 266 13.81 11.45 10.23
N PHE A 267 13.81 11.12 11.51
CA PHE A 267 12.89 10.18 12.13
C PHE A 267 12.18 10.88 13.28
N SER A 268 10.87 10.93 13.23
CA SER A 268 10.02 11.51 14.29
C SER A 268 9.09 10.45 14.82
N ARG A 269 9.05 10.29 16.15
CA ARG A 269 8.13 9.35 16.80
C ARG A 269 7.34 10.06 17.88
N ILE A 270 6.03 9.98 17.79
CA ILE A 270 5.09 10.43 18.79
C ILE A 270 4.54 9.20 19.52
N GLN A 271 4.64 9.19 20.84
CA GLN A 271 4.11 8.11 21.68
C GLN A 271 3.08 8.69 22.64
N LEU A 272 1.82 8.27 22.48
CA LEU A 272 0.74 8.56 23.42
C LEU A 272 0.55 7.34 24.32
N SER A 273 1.11 7.41 25.52
CA SER A 273 1.07 6.29 26.48
C SER A 273 -0.12 6.41 27.41
N THR A 274 -0.76 5.28 27.71
CA THR A 274 -1.81 5.19 28.71
C THR A 274 -1.83 3.82 29.37
N ASP A 275 -1.92 3.77 30.70
CA ASP A 275 -2.02 2.52 31.44
C ASP A 275 -3.30 1.76 31.11
N ALA A 276 -4.37 2.45 30.72
CA ALA A 276 -5.62 1.84 30.31
C ALA A 276 -5.46 0.88 29.14
N ALA A 277 -4.45 1.11 28.27
CA ALA A 277 -4.14 0.27 27.11
C ALA A 277 -3.73 -1.16 27.49
N LEU A 278 -3.14 -1.35 28.67
CA LEU A 278 -2.56 -2.62 29.14
C LEU A 278 -3.50 -3.44 30.03
N ASN A 279 -4.62 -2.87 30.46
CA ASN A 279 -5.42 -3.39 31.58
C ASN A 279 -6.30 -4.60 31.24
N SER A 280 -6.59 -4.84 29.98
CA SER A 280 -7.49 -5.94 29.60
C SER A 280 -7.33 -6.34 28.12
N ALA A 281 -7.73 -7.58 27.79
CA ALA A 281 -7.86 -8.03 26.41
C ALA A 281 -8.84 -7.14 25.60
N GLN A 282 -9.83 -6.54 26.26
CA GLN A 282 -10.77 -5.63 25.64
C GLN A 282 -10.09 -4.31 25.22
N SER A 283 -9.25 -3.73 26.08
CA SER A 283 -8.44 -2.54 25.75
C SER A 283 -7.48 -2.81 24.60
N ALA A 284 -6.85 -3.98 24.59
CA ALA A 284 -5.97 -4.40 23.50
C ALA A 284 -6.73 -4.54 22.17
N VAL A 285 -7.96 -5.08 22.20
CA VAL A 285 -8.83 -5.14 21.01
C VAL A 285 -9.22 -3.75 20.53
N TYR A 286 -9.59 -2.83 21.42
CA TYR A 286 -9.89 -1.45 21.03
C TYR A 286 -8.74 -0.76 20.35
N LEU A 287 -7.52 -0.93 20.87
CA LEU A 287 -6.32 -0.37 20.23
C LEU A 287 -6.06 -0.98 18.85
N SER A 288 -6.21 -2.29 18.71
CA SER A 288 -6.05 -2.95 17.40
C SER A 288 -7.13 -2.53 16.40
N LEU A 289 -8.37 -2.33 16.84
CA LEU A 289 -9.44 -1.81 15.98
C LEU A 289 -9.18 -0.36 15.58
N TRP A 290 -8.75 0.48 16.54
CA TRP A 290 -8.36 1.86 16.25
C TRP A 290 -7.22 1.90 15.22
N GLU A 291 -6.16 1.10 15.41
CA GLU A 291 -5.02 1.02 14.50
C GLU A 291 -5.48 0.66 13.07
N SER A 292 -6.35 -0.36 12.95
CA SER A 292 -6.90 -0.79 11.67
C SER A 292 -7.74 0.29 10.99
N LEU A 293 -8.60 0.98 11.75
CA LEU A 293 -9.52 2.01 11.25
C LEU A 293 -8.76 3.32 10.92
N TYR A 294 -7.85 3.72 11.80
CA TYR A 294 -6.98 4.87 11.57
C TYR A 294 -6.11 4.63 10.33
N GLY A 295 -5.46 3.45 10.24
CA GLY A 295 -4.65 3.07 9.10
C GLY A 295 -5.43 3.16 7.79
N LEU A 296 -6.63 2.62 7.74
CA LEU A 296 -7.48 2.68 6.56
C LEU A 296 -7.79 4.13 6.14
N LYS A 297 -8.11 5.01 7.09
CA LYS A 297 -8.39 6.43 6.82
C LYS A 297 -7.16 7.24 6.43
N GLN A 298 -5.97 6.84 6.90
CA GLN A 298 -4.71 7.52 6.59
C GLN A 298 -3.98 6.95 5.37
N THR A 299 -4.53 5.94 4.71
CA THR A 299 -3.88 5.34 3.53
C THR A 299 -3.59 6.37 2.43
N PRO A 300 -4.50 7.30 2.06
CA PRO A 300 -4.20 8.32 1.07
C PRO A 300 -3.01 9.21 1.50
N LEU A 301 -2.99 9.64 2.77
CA LEU A 301 -1.89 10.44 3.30
C LEU A 301 -0.56 9.67 3.34
N ALA A 302 -0.60 8.39 3.71
CA ALA A 302 0.58 7.53 3.73
C ALA A 302 1.13 7.27 2.32
N THR A 303 0.26 7.13 1.33
CA THR A 303 0.64 6.99 -0.09
C THR A 303 1.27 8.28 -0.61
N GLU A 304 0.64 9.44 -0.36
CA GLU A 304 1.18 10.76 -0.71
C GLU A 304 2.59 10.96 -0.09
N ALA A 305 2.76 10.63 1.20
CA ALA A 305 4.04 10.68 1.88
C ALA A 305 5.07 9.73 1.26
N SER A 306 4.69 8.50 0.91
CA SER A 306 5.58 7.51 0.30
C SER A 306 6.13 7.98 -1.05
N ILE A 307 5.29 8.55 -1.90
CA ILE A 307 5.69 9.14 -3.18
C ILE A 307 6.69 10.28 -2.96
N ALA A 308 6.48 11.08 -1.91
CA ALA A 308 7.36 12.18 -1.52
C ALA A 308 8.64 11.74 -0.79
N GLY A 309 8.94 10.44 -0.71
CA GLY A 309 10.13 9.91 -0.02
C GLY A 309 10.06 9.98 1.50
N MET A 310 8.85 10.01 2.04
CA MET A 310 8.56 9.94 3.48
C MET A 310 7.73 8.69 3.79
N SER A 311 7.64 8.34 5.05
CA SER A 311 6.75 7.28 5.52
C SER A 311 5.95 7.74 6.75
N LEU A 312 4.71 7.30 6.81
CA LEU A 312 3.86 7.41 7.99
C LEU A 312 3.49 6.00 8.41
N SER A 313 3.90 5.62 9.61
CA SER A 313 3.50 4.34 10.20
C SER A 313 2.90 4.55 11.59
N MET A 314 2.00 3.64 11.95
CA MET A 314 1.29 3.67 13.20
C MET A 314 1.42 2.35 13.94
N GLY A 315 1.26 2.40 15.25
CA GLY A 315 1.27 1.20 16.08
C GLY A 315 0.41 1.40 17.31
N ALA A 316 -0.14 0.31 17.79
CA ALA A 316 -0.98 0.28 18.98
C ALA A 316 -0.51 -0.85 19.91
N SER A 317 0.32 -0.54 20.87
CA SER A 317 0.79 -1.53 21.86
C SER A 317 0.62 -1.06 23.31
N ASN A 318 1.37 -0.06 23.72
CA ASN A 318 1.27 0.57 25.05
C ASN A 318 0.59 1.95 24.98
N GLY A 319 -0.40 2.06 24.13
CA GLY A 319 -1.01 3.29 23.67
C GLY A 319 -0.82 3.42 22.17
N ILE A 320 -0.82 4.63 21.66
CA ILE A 320 -0.73 4.93 20.23
C ILE A 320 0.65 5.48 19.92
N SER A 321 1.29 4.99 18.87
CA SER A 321 2.52 5.55 18.33
C SER A 321 2.33 5.93 16.86
N LEU A 322 2.79 7.13 16.51
CA LEU A 322 2.94 7.56 15.12
C LEU A 322 4.44 7.71 14.85
N THR A 323 4.88 7.21 13.73
CA THR A 323 6.28 7.29 13.29
C THR A 323 6.33 7.84 11.89
N LEU A 324 7.09 8.90 11.72
CA LEU A 324 7.38 9.55 10.46
C LEU A 324 8.88 9.38 10.17
N ALA A 325 9.23 9.05 8.94
CA ALA A 325 10.62 8.98 8.51
C ALA A 325 10.76 9.53 7.08
N GLY A 326 11.97 9.89 6.68
CA GLY A 326 12.27 10.43 5.36
C GLY A 326 12.59 11.92 5.38
N PHE A 327 12.30 12.63 4.29
CA PHE A 327 12.63 14.05 4.16
C PHE A 327 12.01 14.93 5.24
N THR A 328 12.82 15.80 5.85
CA THR A 328 12.39 16.62 7.01
C THR A 328 11.54 17.82 6.64
N ASP A 329 11.60 18.27 5.38
CA ASP A 329 10.93 19.51 4.93
C ASP A 329 9.42 19.50 5.20
N LYS A 330 8.74 18.44 4.72
CA LYS A 330 7.28 18.30 4.83
C LYS A 330 6.82 17.43 6.01
N GLN A 331 7.74 16.96 6.88
CA GLN A 331 7.34 16.17 8.06
C GLN A 331 6.42 16.94 9.02
N PRO A 332 6.58 18.27 9.27
CA PRO A 332 5.63 18.99 10.10
C PRO A 332 4.20 18.98 9.56
N GLU A 333 4.03 19.18 8.24
CA GLU A 333 2.73 19.14 7.58
C GLU A 333 2.14 17.73 7.61
N LEU A 334 2.94 16.70 7.31
CA LEU A 334 2.54 15.31 7.42
C LEU A 334 2.10 14.97 8.84
N LEU A 335 2.83 15.45 9.86
CA LEU A 335 2.48 15.23 11.27
C LEU A 335 1.15 15.90 11.63
N GLU A 336 0.94 17.16 11.24
CA GLU A 336 -0.30 17.90 11.51
C GLU A 336 -1.51 17.17 10.90
N ARG A 337 -1.42 16.75 9.66
CA ARG A 337 -2.47 15.97 8.96
C ARG A 337 -2.74 14.63 9.65
N ALA A 338 -1.68 13.91 10.06
CA ALA A 338 -1.78 12.65 10.79
C ALA A 338 -2.44 12.85 12.17
N LEU A 339 -2.04 13.88 12.93
CA LEU A 339 -2.63 14.16 14.25
C LEU A 339 -4.12 14.57 14.17
N THR A 340 -4.49 15.32 13.13
CA THR A 340 -5.89 15.71 12.91
C THR A 340 -6.79 14.48 12.71
N GLY A 341 -6.26 13.41 12.10
CA GLY A 341 -6.97 12.15 11.88
C GLY A 341 -7.06 11.20 13.08
N LEU A 342 -6.43 11.52 14.24
CA LEU A 342 -6.38 10.58 15.39
C LEU A 342 -7.77 10.20 15.93
N ARG A 343 -8.74 11.12 15.88
CA ARG A 343 -10.11 10.81 16.22
C ARG A 343 -10.80 10.10 15.06
N VAL A 344 -10.97 8.80 15.21
CA VAL A 344 -11.64 7.96 14.21
C VAL A 344 -13.10 7.77 14.60
N GLU A 345 -14.01 8.17 13.72
CA GLU A 345 -15.46 7.94 13.84
C GLU A 345 -15.90 7.01 12.71
N PRO A 346 -15.83 5.68 12.91
CA PRO A 346 -16.15 4.72 11.85
C PRO A 346 -17.66 4.59 11.70
N SER A 347 -18.12 4.33 10.47
CA SER A 347 -19.46 3.80 10.23
C SER A 347 -19.59 2.38 10.81
N GLU A 348 -20.82 1.89 10.98
CA GLU A 348 -21.06 0.50 11.43
C GLU A 348 -20.42 -0.52 10.48
N LEU A 349 -20.42 -0.24 9.19
CA LEU A 349 -19.79 -1.08 8.17
C LEU A 349 -18.27 -1.16 8.35
N GLU A 350 -17.59 -0.01 8.43
CA GLU A 350 -16.14 0.07 8.63
C GLU A 350 -15.71 -0.63 9.93
N PHE A 351 -16.45 -0.39 11.00
CA PHE A 351 -16.20 -1.02 12.28
C PHE A 351 -16.37 -2.55 12.20
N GLY A 352 -17.45 -3.02 11.60
CA GLY A 352 -17.68 -4.46 11.38
C GLY A 352 -16.58 -5.13 10.56
N GLN A 353 -16.10 -4.46 9.51
CA GLN A 353 -15.00 -4.93 8.69
C GLN A 353 -13.66 -4.97 9.46
N ALA A 354 -13.41 -3.99 10.33
CA ALA A 354 -12.21 -3.99 11.18
C ALA A 354 -12.24 -5.17 12.17
N VAL A 355 -13.40 -5.45 12.79
CA VAL A 355 -13.57 -6.62 13.68
C VAL A 355 -13.38 -7.93 12.91
N GLU A 356 -13.96 -8.06 11.72
CA GLU A 356 -13.79 -9.26 10.87
C GLU A 356 -12.31 -9.47 10.50
N ARG A 357 -11.61 -8.41 10.09
CA ARG A 357 -10.17 -8.46 9.77
C ARG A 357 -9.34 -8.90 10.97
N LEU A 358 -9.62 -8.39 12.16
CA LEU A 358 -8.94 -8.80 13.40
C LEU A 358 -9.17 -10.28 13.68
N LEU A 359 -10.42 -10.76 13.63
CA LEU A 359 -10.74 -12.16 13.88
C LEU A 359 -10.11 -13.10 12.85
N ARG A 360 -10.12 -12.72 11.58
CA ARG A 360 -9.46 -13.45 10.49
C ARG A 360 -7.94 -13.50 10.68
N GLY A 361 -7.33 -12.38 11.09
CA GLY A 361 -5.90 -12.34 11.43
C GLY A 361 -5.53 -13.31 12.56
N ILE A 362 -6.34 -13.36 13.61
CA ILE A 362 -6.19 -14.33 14.71
C ILE A 362 -6.32 -15.79 14.21
N GLU A 363 -7.26 -16.06 13.31
CA GLU A 363 -7.42 -17.43 12.77
C GLU A 363 -6.24 -17.78 11.85
N ASN A 364 -5.79 -16.86 11.03
CA ASN A 364 -4.64 -17.08 10.15
C ASN A 364 -3.33 -17.30 10.93
N SER A 365 -3.17 -16.67 12.11
CA SER A 365 -1.99 -16.87 12.97
C SER A 365 -1.80 -18.33 13.37
N LYS A 366 -2.88 -19.11 13.49
CA LYS A 366 -2.83 -20.54 13.82
C LYS A 366 -2.24 -21.39 12.71
N ARG A 367 -2.32 -20.90 11.45
CA ARG A 367 -1.78 -21.57 10.25
C ARG A 367 -0.35 -21.16 9.93
N ALA A 368 0.21 -20.22 10.71
CA ALA A 368 1.59 -19.76 10.55
C ALA A 368 2.59 -20.85 10.93
N PHE A 369 3.77 -20.78 10.34
CA PHE A 369 4.86 -21.71 10.68
C PHE A 369 5.22 -21.69 12.16
N PRO A 370 5.60 -22.81 12.78
CA PRO A 370 5.88 -22.89 14.22
C PRO A 370 6.89 -21.85 14.71
N TYR A 371 7.94 -21.57 13.94
CA TYR A 371 8.98 -20.60 14.32
C TYR A 371 8.45 -19.15 14.39
N THR A 372 7.48 -18.77 13.54
CA THR A 372 6.88 -17.43 13.58
C THR A 372 5.93 -17.26 14.75
N ARG A 373 5.41 -18.36 15.31
CA ARG A 373 4.51 -18.37 16.47
C ARG A 373 5.25 -18.30 17.80
N PHE A 374 6.54 -18.62 17.82
CA PHE A 374 7.32 -18.68 19.05
C PHE A 374 7.46 -17.31 19.73
N THR A 375 7.85 -16.26 18.99
CA THR A 375 8.05 -14.91 19.54
C THR A 375 6.77 -14.33 20.15
N PRO A 376 5.59 -14.36 19.51
CA PRO A 376 4.33 -13.97 20.16
C PRO A 376 4.03 -14.75 21.43
N LEU A 377 4.24 -16.07 21.45
CA LEU A 377 4.02 -16.88 22.65
C LEU A 377 4.97 -16.51 23.78
N LEU A 378 6.25 -16.30 23.47
CA LEU A 378 7.22 -15.83 24.47
C LEU A 378 6.84 -14.47 25.04
N SER A 379 6.30 -13.58 24.22
CA SER A 379 5.90 -12.24 24.65
C SER A 379 4.73 -12.26 25.66
N LEU A 380 3.88 -13.30 25.66
CA LEU A 380 2.83 -13.48 26.67
C LEU A 380 3.42 -13.70 28.08
N LEU A 381 4.63 -14.27 28.18
CA LEU A 381 5.29 -14.57 29.43
C LEU A 381 6.20 -13.43 29.90
N THR A 382 6.69 -12.61 28.98
CA THR A 382 7.76 -11.64 29.26
C THR A 382 7.30 -10.18 29.23
N ARG A 383 6.07 -9.89 28.74
CA ARG A 383 5.56 -8.52 28.57
C ARG A 383 4.17 -8.37 29.16
N GLN A 384 3.93 -7.27 29.86
CA GLN A 384 2.61 -6.87 30.33
C GLN A 384 1.71 -6.45 29.13
N GLY A 385 0.38 -6.55 29.32
CA GLY A 385 -0.59 -6.13 28.32
C GLY A 385 -0.65 -7.04 27.09
N ARG A 386 -0.11 -8.24 27.17
CA ARG A 386 -0.21 -9.26 26.13
C ARG A 386 -1.24 -10.30 26.49
N TYR A 387 -2.07 -10.66 25.53
CA TYR A 387 -3.19 -11.58 25.71
C TYR A 387 -3.16 -12.69 24.68
N THR A 388 -3.67 -13.86 25.06
CA THR A 388 -3.77 -14.98 24.14
C THR A 388 -4.76 -14.70 23.00
N ASP A 389 -4.54 -15.32 21.86
CA ASP A 389 -5.46 -15.25 20.69
C ASP A 389 -6.90 -15.58 21.09
N ALA A 390 -7.09 -16.56 21.99
CA ALA A 390 -8.41 -16.93 22.49
C ALA A 390 -9.07 -15.81 23.32
N ALA A 391 -8.28 -15.08 24.12
CA ALA A 391 -8.78 -13.95 24.91
C ALA A 391 -9.13 -12.76 24.01
N LEU A 392 -8.29 -12.44 23.03
CA LEU A 392 -8.52 -11.38 22.05
C LEU A 392 -9.73 -11.68 21.18
N ALA A 393 -9.86 -12.91 20.65
CA ALA A 393 -11.02 -13.31 19.85
C ALA A 393 -12.32 -13.25 20.66
N ARG A 394 -12.30 -13.64 21.94
CA ARG A 394 -13.47 -13.54 22.83
C ARG A 394 -13.87 -12.08 23.07
N ALA A 395 -12.90 -11.20 23.27
CA ALA A 395 -13.14 -9.77 23.45
C ALA A 395 -13.70 -9.14 22.16
N ALA A 396 -13.11 -9.45 21.00
CA ALA A 396 -13.54 -8.93 19.71
C ALA A 396 -14.98 -9.36 19.35
N ARG A 397 -15.33 -10.64 19.59
CA ARG A 397 -16.70 -11.16 19.31
C ARG A 397 -17.81 -10.49 20.09
N ARG A 398 -17.54 -9.80 21.19
CA ARG A 398 -18.55 -9.01 21.92
C ARG A 398 -19.08 -7.83 21.08
N TYR A 399 -18.30 -7.36 20.13
CA TYR A 399 -18.64 -6.24 19.23
C TYR A 399 -19.07 -6.71 17.85
N TRP A 400 -18.88 -8.00 17.56
CA TRP A 400 -19.26 -8.57 16.29
C TRP A 400 -20.72 -9.01 16.34
N ARG A 401 -21.58 -8.22 15.73
CA ARG A 401 -22.92 -8.69 15.32
C ARG A 401 -22.79 -9.13 13.87
N PRO A 402 -22.88 -10.45 13.56
CA PRO A 402 -23.01 -10.85 12.16
C PRO A 402 -24.25 -10.11 11.64
N HIS A 403 -24.08 -9.25 10.65
CA HIS A 403 -25.21 -8.77 9.89
C HIS A 403 -25.88 -10.02 9.37
N SER A 404 -27.07 -10.31 9.94
CA SER A 404 -27.99 -11.29 9.39
C SER A 404 -28.12 -10.99 7.90
N ALA A 405 -27.87 -12.03 7.08
CA ALA A 405 -27.97 -12.03 5.65
C ALA A 405 -29.05 -11.04 5.14
N PHE A 406 -28.63 -10.06 4.35
CA PHE A 406 -29.45 -9.41 3.36
C PHE A 406 -29.02 -9.87 1.99
#